data_fb53bb172637a542f10813edc2dd0c48
#
_entry.id   fb53bb172637a542f10813edc2dd0c48
#
_cell.length_a   1.000
_cell.length_b   1.000
_cell.length_c   1.000
_cell.angle_alpha   90.00
_cell.angle_beta   90.00
_cell.angle_gamma   90.00
#
_symmetry.space_group_name_H-M   'P 1'
#
loop_
_entity.id
_entity.type
_entity.pdbx_description
1 polymer ?
#
loop_
_entity_poly.entity_id
_entity_poly.type
_entity_poly.pdbx_seq_one_letter_code
_entity_poly.pdbx_strand_id
1 'polypeptide(L)'
;MGISKKQVVLGTVVAVAGLAVFANQPHDVSAASKEKTVTVGLVGDSDRQLWEYVKKDAAKNYGIDIKLKLFTDYIKPNQALVDKSIDLNAFQTINYFDVQNKNFKGKLVSVGKTYVTPIRIYSDNHKTLADLPKGGTIVVPNDPSNEKRALDVLEAAGLIKYNHDVKLPSAQDITENKKDFKIKEVASDQAASALKSADAAVVNTNYALDAKLDIDKALYVEPVNKANKGYINIIAARKGTQNKKIYKQVVKAYQTESTKKHMKQLYGSAEIAAWDIKLK
;
A
#
# COMPACT_ATOMS: atom_id res chain seq x y z
N MET A 1 14.47 60.34 68.01
CA MET A 1 14.55 61.73 67.53
C MET A 1 14.15 61.72 66.10
N GLY A 2 13.12 62.28 65.62
CA GLY A 2 12.15 63.30 66.06
C GLY A 2 10.99 63.29 65.07
N ILE A 3 9.91 63.58 65.57
CA ILE A 3 8.55 63.69 65.06
C ILE A 3 8.46 64.85 64.05
N SER A 4 7.62 64.76 63.02
CA SER A 4 6.74 65.90 62.69
C SER A 4 5.61 65.53 61.75
N LYS A 5 4.42 65.84 62.21
CA LYS A 5 3.06 65.80 61.58
C LYS A 5 2.92 67.00 60.61
N LYS A 6 2.01 66.87 59.68
CA LYS A 6 0.94 67.84 59.25
C LYS A 6 0.57 67.53 57.79
N GLN A 7 -0.54 67.61 57.30
CA GLN A 7 -1.97 67.92 57.62
C GLN A 7 -2.74 67.82 56.26
N VAL A 8 -3.90 67.35 56.40
CA VAL A 8 -5.04 67.23 55.51
C VAL A 8 -5.36 68.50 54.73
N VAL A 9 -5.68 68.36 53.42
CA VAL A 9 -6.64 69.23 52.74
C VAL A 9 -7.55 68.37 51.87
N LEU A 10 -8.84 68.54 52.18
CA LEU A 10 -9.99 67.93 51.51
C LEU A 10 -10.26 68.71 50.22
N GLY A 11 -10.40 68.03 49.13
CA GLY A 11 -10.83 68.59 47.86
C GLY A 11 -11.80 67.65 47.14
N THR A 12 -13.09 67.92 47.28
CA THR A 12 -14.18 67.22 46.62
C THR A 12 -14.23 67.62 45.16
N VAL A 13 -14.08 66.67 44.24
CA VAL A 13 -14.44 66.90 42.84
C VAL A 13 -15.38 65.76 42.40
N VAL A 14 -16.55 66.18 42.01
CA VAL A 14 -17.61 65.37 41.35
C VAL A 14 -17.10 64.98 39.97
N ALA A 15 -16.99 63.69 39.69
CA ALA A 15 -16.75 63.21 38.34
C ALA A 15 -17.88 62.30 37.90
N VAL A 16 -18.44 62.69 36.79
CA VAL A 16 -19.56 62.11 36.04
C VAL A 16 -19.22 60.68 35.60
N ALA A 17 -20.08 59.75 35.94
CA ALA A 17 -20.02 58.36 35.52
C ALA A 17 -20.36 58.24 34.02
N GLY A 18 -19.37 57.96 33.20
CA GLY A 18 -19.54 57.45 31.83
C GLY A 18 -19.52 55.95 31.86
N LEU A 19 -20.68 55.29 31.78
CA LEU A 19 -20.80 53.84 31.56
C LEU A 19 -20.37 53.53 30.10
N ALA A 20 -19.12 53.12 29.89
CA ALA A 20 -18.72 52.42 28.67
C ALA A 20 -19.11 50.93 28.81
N VAL A 21 -20.24 50.57 28.16
CA VAL A 21 -20.64 49.17 27.98
C VAL A 21 -19.66 48.57 26.94
N PHE A 22 -18.60 47.90 27.37
CA PHE A 22 -17.86 46.99 26.55
C PHE A 22 -18.74 45.76 26.26
N ALA A 23 -19.35 45.73 25.12
CA ALA A 23 -19.97 44.53 24.56
C ALA A 23 -18.87 43.49 24.36
N ASN A 24 -18.78 42.56 25.32
CA ASN A 24 -18.02 41.33 25.16
C ASN A 24 -18.71 40.52 24.04
N GLN A 25 -18.25 40.68 22.81
CA GLN A 25 -18.59 39.72 21.77
C GLN A 25 -17.90 38.39 22.13
N PRO A 26 -18.63 37.28 22.25
CA PRO A 26 -17.98 35.99 22.34
C PRO A 26 -17.26 35.77 21.00
N HIS A 27 -15.94 35.82 21.03
CA HIS A 27 -15.17 35.20 19.97
C HIS A 27 -15.53 33.73 19.99
N ASP A 28 -16.35 33.30 19.04
CA ASP A 28 -16.48 31.90 18.66
C ASP A 28 -15.08 31.40 18.32
N VAL A 29 -14.41 30.86 19.32
CA VAL A 29 -13.26 30.00 19.12
C VAL A 29 -13.84 28.79 18.42
N SER A 30 -13.83 28.82 17.06
CA SER A 30 -14.09 27.67 16.23
C SER A 30 -13.26 26.53 16.83
N ALA A 31 -13.94 25.60 17.47
CA ALA A 31 -13.31 24.40 18.00
C ALA A 31 -12.63 23.73 16.83
N ALA A 32 -11.30 23.86 16.73
CA ALA A 32 -10.49 23.19 15.75
C ALA A 32 -10.88 21.71 15.83
N SER A 33 -11.58 21.22 14.82
CA SER A 33 -12.02 19.83 14.79
C SER A 33 -10.76 18.97 14.92
N LYS A 34 -10.70 18.21 16.02
CA LYS A 34 -9.55 17.34 16.32
C LYS A 34 -9.25 16.52 15.08
N GLU A 35 -8.13 16.81 14.43
CA GLU A 35 -7.74 16.22 13.17
C GLU A 35 -7.76 14.69 13.30
N LYS A 36 -8.54 14.03 12.47
CA LYS A 36 -8.74 12.58 12.53
C LYS A 36 -7.58 11.92 11.80
N THR A 37 -6.61 11.44 12.53
CA THR A 37 -5.44 10.76 11.96
C THR A 37 -5.71 9.29 11.67
N VAL A 38 -5.25 8.80 10.50
CA VAL A 38 -5.22 7.38 10.11
C VAL A 38 -3.83 7.04 9.59
N THR A 39 -3.18 6.04 10.19
CA THR A 39 -1.88 5.56 9.71
C THR A 39 -2.08 4.40 8.73
N VAL A 40 -1.58 4.56 7.50
CA VAL A 40 -1.62 3.55 6.44
C VAL A 40 -0.24 2.98 6.18
N GLY A 41 -0.09 1.66 6.29
CA GLY A 41 1.14 0.93 5.97
C GLY A 41 1.22 0.59 4.49
N LEU A 42 2.33 0.92 3.85
CA LEU A 42 2.68 0.58 2.46
C LEU A 42 3.95 -0.27 2.44
N VAL A 43 4.20 -0.98 1.35
CA VAL A 43 5.46 -1.70 1.13
C VAL A 43 6.21 -1.10 -0.05
N GLY A 44 7.46 -0.70 0.20
CA GLY A 44 8.27 0.05 -0.75
C GLY A 44 7.86 1.51 -0.86
N ASP A 45 8.41 2.18 -1.84
CA ASP A 45 8.18 3.61 -2.11
C ASP A 45 7.29 3.85 -3.34
N SER A 46 7.10 2.83 -4.17
CA SER A 46 6.39 2.93 -5.45
C SER A 46 5.00 3.57 -5.30
N ASP A 47 4.21 3.15 -4.31
CA ASP A 47 2.84 3.64 -4.10
C ASP A 47 2.75 4.98 -3.35
N ARG A 48 3.88 5.53 -2.87
CA ARG A 48 3.87 6.75 -2.04
C ARG A 48 3.22 7.93 -2.74
N GLN A 49 3.55 8.16 -4.00
CA GLN A 49 3.03 9.33 -4.74
C GLN A 49 1.50 9.25 -4.90
N LEU A 50 0.96 8.07 -5.17
CA LEU A 50 -0.48 7.87 -5.25
C LEU A 50 -1.14 8.11 -3.90
N TRP A 51 -0.56 7.59 -2.82
CA TRP A 51 -1.10 7.78 -1.48
C TRP A 51 -0.97 9.22 -0.96
N GLU A 52 0.05 9.98 -1.36
CA GLU A 52 0.14 11.43 -1.08
C GLU A 52 -0.97 12.20 -1.81
N TYR A 53 -1.38 11.74 -3.00
CA TYR A 53 -2.55 12.27 -3.70
C TYR A 53 -3.85 11.95 -2.93
N VAL A 54 -4.05 10.68 -2.54
CA VAL A 54 -5.22 10.24 -1.75
C VAL A 54 -5.29 10.96 -0.40
N LYS A 55 -4.16 11.20 0.25
CA LYS A 55 -4.06 11.97 1.50
C LYS A 55 -4.62 13.39 1.34
N LYS A 56 -4.28 14.09 0.25
CA LYS A 56 -4.82 15.44 -0.03
C LYS A 56 -6.34 15.39 -0.22
N ASP A 57 -6.85 14.39 -0.93
CA ASP A 57 -8.28 14.20 -1.14
C ASP A 57 -9.01 13.88 0.18
N ALA A 58 -8.43 13.01 1.02
CA ALA A 58 -8.97 12.66 2.33
C ALA A 58 -9.01 13.86 3.29
N ALA A 59 -7.97 14.69 3.30
CA ALA A 59 -7.94 15.92 4.10
C ALA A 59 -9.01 16.91 3.64
N LYS A 60 -9.08 17.16 2.32
CA LYS A 60 -10.03 18.12 1.72
C LYS A 60 -11.49 17.73 1.94
N ASN A 61 -11.84 16.46 1.69
CA ASN A 61 -13.24 16.04 1.61
C ASN A 61 -13.78 15.47 2.94
N TYR A 62 -12.87 15.02 3.84
CA TYR A 62 -13.27 14.31 5.06
C TYR A 62 -12.60 14.84 6.33
N GLY A 63 -11.66 15.80 6.23
CA GLY A 63 -10.86 16.28 7.37
C GLY A 63 -10.03 15.17 8.03
N ILE A 64 -9.43 14.29 7.20
CA ILE A 64 -8.62 13.15 7.66
C ILE A 64 -7.16 13.40 7.30
N ASP A 65 -6.28 13.39 8.32
CA ASP A 65 -4.83 13.33 8.14
C ASP A 65 -4.38 11.88 7.98
N ILE A 66 -3.95 11.49 6.78
CA ILE A 66 -3.36 10.18 6.53
C ILE A 66 -1.86 10.27 6.76
N LYS A 67 -1.33 9.44 7.68
CA LYS A 67 0.11 9.22 7.87
C LYS A 67 0.53 7.96 7.17
N LEU A 68 1.54 8.05 6.31
CA LEU A 68 2.09 6.89 5.60
C LEU A 68 3.24 6.29 6.41
N LYS A 69 3.22 4.97 6.61
CA LYS A 69 4.31 4.19 7.21
C LYS A 69 4.80 3.18 6.19
N LEU A 70 6.06 3.30 5.80
CA LEU A 70 6.66 2.39 4.82
C LEU A 70 7.29 1.20 5.51
N PHE A 71 7.17 0.04 4.86
CA PHE A 71 7.80 -1.23 5.20
C PHE A 71 8.64 -1.70 4.02
N THR A 72 9.62 -2.55 4.27
CA THR A 72 10.51 -3.08 3.23
C THR A 72 10.10 -4.47 2.74
N ASP A 73 9.25 -5.18 3.52
CA ASP A 73 8.83 -6.56 3.25
C ASP A 73 7.32 -6.74 3.42
N TYR A 74 6.80 -7.87 2.92
CA TYR A 74 5.37 -8.20 2.99
C TYR A 74 4.91 -8.79 4.33
N ILE A 75 5.83 -9.11 5.26
CA ILE A 75 5.52 -9.79 6.53
C ILE A 75 5.08 -8.79 7.59
N LYS A 76 5.87 -7.74 7.77
CA LYS A 76 5.71 -6.76 8.88
C LYS A 76 4.42 -5.93 8.83
N PRO A 77 3.85 -5.52 7.67
CA PRO A 77 2.65 -4.68 7.68
C PRO A 77 1.43 -5.33 8.33
N ASN A 78 1.23 -6.64 8.14
CA ASN A 78 0.11 -7.36 8.77
C ASN A 78 0.32 -7.51 10.28
N GLN A 79 1.56 -7.76 10.74
CA GLN A 79 1.90 -7.76 12.15
C GLN A 79 1.65 -6.38 12.76
N ALA A 80 2.12 -5.30 12.12
CA ALA A 80 1.92 -3.92 12.57
C ALA A 80 0.43 -3.55 12.68
N LEU A 81 -0.41 -4.10 11.79
CA LEU A 81 -1.85 -3.92 11.83
C LEU A 81 -2.47 -4.64 13.05
N VAL A 82 -2.06 -5.88 13.33
CA VAL A 82 -2.50 -6.65 14.51
C VAL A 82 -2.06 -5.96 15.80
N ASP A 83 -0.82 -5.47 15.86
CA ASP A 83 -0.22 -4.79 17.02
C ASP A 83 -0.73 -3.35 17.22
N LYS A 84 -1.64 -2.88 16.36
CA LYS A 84 -2.23 -1.53 16.41
C LYS A 84 -1.23 -0.39 16.18
N SER A 85 -0.05 -0.67 15.62
CA SER A 85 0.95 0.36 15.28
C SER A 85 0.66 1.07 13.96
N ILE A 86 -0.29 0.54 13.18
CA ILE A 86 -0.95 1.17 12.03
C ILE A 86 -2.46 0.88 12.08
N ASP A 87 -3.22 1.66 11.34
CA ASP A 87 -4.69 1.54 11.28
C ASP A 87 -5.16 0.69 10.11
N LEU A 88 -4.55 0.91 8.96
CA LEU A 88 -4.79 0.24 7.69
C LEU A 88 -3.46 -0.17 7.08
N ASN A 89 -3.47 -1.16 6.18
CA ASN A 89 -2.40 -1.34 5.22
C ASN A 89 -2.95 -1.51 3.80
N ALA A 90 -2.13 -1.19 2.79
CA ALA A 90 -2.50 -1.26 1.38
C ALA A 90 -1.29 -1.69 0.56
N PHE A 91 -1.06 -3.00 0.42
CA PHE A 91 0.09 -3.56 -0.29
C PHE A 91 -0.17 -4.97 -0.82
N GLN A 92 -1.20 -5.65 -0.33
CA GLN A 92 -1.37 -7.10 -0.48
C GLN A 92 -2.52 -7.45 -1.39
N THR A 93 -2.35 -8.52 -2.15
CA THR A 93 -3.41 -9.14 -2.94
C THR A 93 -4.39 -9.91 -2.06
N ILE A 94 -5.59 -10.21 -2.57
CA ILE A 94 -6.58 -11.06 -1.89
C ILE A 94 -5.97 -12.42 -1.56
N ASN A 95 -5.30 -13.08 -2.51
CA ASN A 95 -4.69 -14.40 -2.28
C ASN A 95 -3.61 -14.36 -1.18
N TYR A 96 -2.73 -13.35 -1.20
CA TYR A 96 -1.72 -13.17 -0.15
C TYR A 96 -2.40 -12.93 1.21
N PHE A 97 -3.38 -12.03 1.24
CA PHE A 97 -4.17 -11.74 2.44
C PHE A 97 -4.82 -13.00 3.02
N ASP A 98 -5.45 -13.84 2.19
CA ASP A 98 -6.15 -15.06 2.63
C ASP A 98 -5.18 -16.07 3.26
N VAL A 99 -3.98 -16.23 2.68
CA VAL A 99 -2.93 -17.09 3.25
C VAL A 99 -2.42 -16.51 4.57
N GLN A 100 -2.05 -15.23 4.59
CA GLN A 100 -1.49 -14.59 5.79
C GLN A 100 -2.51 -14.48 6.92
N ASN A 101 -3.77 -14.18 6.62
CA ASN A 101 -4.79 -14.02 7.65
C ASN A 101 -5.06 -15.30 8.45
N LYS A 102 -4.78 -16.48 7.88
CA LYS A 102 -4.80 -17.75 8.64
C LYS A 102 -3.73 -17.76 9.72
N ASN A 103 -2.51 -17.30 9.41
CA ASN A 103 -1.41 -17.18 10.37
C ASN A 103 -1.77 -16.20 11.51
N PHE A 104 -2.53 -15.15 11.20
CA PHE A 104 -3.07 -14.21 12.18
C PHE A 104 -4.41 -14.63 12.79
N LYS A 105 -4.83 -15.91 12.64
CA LYS A 105 -6.06 -16.49 13.23
C LYS A 105 -7.32 -15.68 12.87
N GLY A 106 -7.39 -15.16 11.64
CA GLY A 106 -8.53 -14.39 11.14
C GLY A 106 -8.69 -13.00 11.80
N LYS A 107 -7.63 -12.39 12.30
CA LYS A 107 -7.65 -11.06 12.95
C LYS A 107 -7.70 -9.89 11.98
N LEU A 108 -7.59 -10.13 10.69
CA LEU A 108 -7.59 -9.10 9.64
C LEU A 108 -8.87 -9.19 8.81
N VAL A 109 -9.21 -8.08 8.14
CA VAL A 109 -10.35 -7.98 7.23
C VAL A 109 -10.06 -6.99 6.10
N SER A 110 -10.47 -7.32 4.87
CA SER A 110 -10.44 -6.39 3.75
C SER A 110 -11.54 -5.34 3.91
N VAL A 111 -11.21 -4.05 3.65
CA VAL A 111 -12.16 -2.93 3.72
C VAL A 111 -12.34 -2.21 2.38
N GLY A 112 -11.47 -2.48 1.40
CA GLY A 112 -11.57 -1.90 0.06
C GLY A 112 -10.61 -2.56 -0.92
N LYS A 113 -10.94 -2.52 -2.21
CA LYS A 113 -10.06 -2.92 -3.30
C LYS A 113 -9.27 -1.70 -3.78
N THR A 114 -8.08 -1.92 -4.34
CA THR A 114 -7.24 -0.87 -4.89
C THR A 114 -6.97 -1.09 -6.38
N TYR A 115 -5.97 -1.86 -6.72
CA TYR A 115 -5.51 -2.07 -8.09
C TYR A 115 -5.17 -3.55 -8.34
N VAL A 116 -4.96 -3.90 -9.58
CA VAL A 116 -4.28 -5.13 -10.01
C VAL A 116 -2.99 -4.75 -10.72
N THR A 117 -1.91 -5.45 -10.39
CA THR A 117 -0.58 -5.27 -11.00
C THR A 117 -0.16 -6.56 -11.68
N PRO A 118 -0.04 -6.59 -13.01
CA PRO A 118 0.51 -7.78 -13.67
C PRO A 118 1.98 -7.94 -13.28
N ILE A 119 2.36 -9.11 -12.75
CA ILE A 119 3.77 -9.42 -12.50
C ILE A 119 4.48 -9.77 -13.80
N ARG A 120 5.80 -9.72 -13.79
CA ARG A 120 6.60 -9.83 -15.00
C ARG A 120 7.81 -10.72 -14.82
N ILE A 121 8.25 -11.34 -15.93
CA ILE A 121 9.55 -12.00 -16.01
C ILE A 121 10.56 -10.99 -16.57
N TYR A 122 11.60 -10.73 -15.81
CA TYR A 122 12.71 -9.84 -16.21
C TYR A 122 13.99 -10.62 -16.42
N SER A 123 14.89 -10.06 -17.21
CA SER A 123 16.28 -10.50 -17.35
C SER A 123 17.18 -9.31 -17.66
N ASP A 124 18.36 -9.30 -17.06
CA ASP A 124 19.42 -8.32 -17.39
C ASP A 124 20.24 -8.77 -18.61
N ASN A 125 20.32 -10.08 -18.86
CA ASN A 125 21.25 -10.68 -19.82
C ASN A 125 20.58 -11.19 -21.10
N HIS A 126 19.25 -11.40 -21.10
CA HIS A 126 18.50 -12.00 -22.20
C HIS A 126 17.41 -11.06 -22.70
N LYS A 127 17.14 -11.07 -24.01
CA LYS A 127 16.15 -10.17 -24.64
C LYS A 127 14.80 -10.84 -24.88
N THR A 128 14.78 -12.16 -24.97
CA THR A 128 13.56 -12.95 -25.19
C THR A 128 13.55 -14.20 -24.31
N LEU A 129 12.39 -14.81 -24.12
CA LEU A 129 12.26 -16.09 -23.41
C LEU A 129 13.03 -17.23 -24.11
N ALA A 130 13.16 -17.15 -25.45
CA ALA A 130 13.89 -18.14 -26.23
C ALA A 130 15.39 -18.14 -25.93
N ASP A 131 15.95 -16.97 -25.60
CA ASP A 131 17.38 -16.79 -25.30
C ASP A 131 17.80 -17.38 -23.95
N LEU A 132 16.84 -17.70 -23.07
CA LEU A 132 17.16 -18.29 -21.77
C LEU A 132 17.88 -19.63 -21.98
N PRO A 133 19.07 -19.83 -21.37
CA PRO A 133 19.88 -21.03 -21.62
C PRO A 133 19.31 -22.28 -20.96
N LYS A 134 19.62 -23.44 -21.51
CA LYS A 134 19.37 -24.71 -20.83
C LYS A 134 20.14 -24.75 -19.51
N GLY A 135 19.48 -25.18 -18.43
CA GLY A 135 20.05 -25.20 -17.06
C GLY A 135 20.16 -23.80 -16.42
N GLY A 136 19.62 -22.76 -17.07
CA GLY A 136 19.61 -21.40 -16.56
C GLY A 136 18.84 -21.28 -15.23
N THR A 137 19.15 -20.24 -14.48
CA THR A 137 18.52 -19.99 -13.17
C THR A 137 17.38 -18.99 -13.33
N ILE A 138 16.18 -19.36 -12.86
CA ILE A 138 15.02 -18.45 -12.77
C ILE A 138 14.68 -18.25 -11.29
N VAL A 139 14.66 -17.00 -10.86
CA VAL A 139 14.29 -16.63 -9.48
C VAL A 139 12.80 -16.40 -9.37
N VAL A 140 12.19 -16.90 -8.29
CA VAL A 140 10.77 -16.72 -7.96
C VAL A 140 10.62 -16.30 -6.49
N PRO A 141 9.52 -15.60 -6.12
CA PRO A 141 9.16 -15.37 -4.71
C PRO A 141 8.95 -16.69 -3.95
N ASN A 142 9.30 -16.73 -2.65
CA ASN A 142 9.18 -17.93 -1.81
C ASN A 142 7.96 -17.93 -0.88
N ASP A 143 7.12 -16.89 -0.89
CA ASP A 143 5.86 -16.98 -0.17
C ASP A 143 4.81 -17.74 -0.99
N PRO A 144 4.00 -18.64 -0.36
CA PRO A 144 3.18 -19.59 -1.09
C PRO A 144 2.23 -18.97 -2.10
N SER A 145 1.77 -17.74 -1.85
CA SER A 145 0.83 -17.04 -2.75
C SER A 145 1.52 -16.47 -3.99
N ASN A 146 2.67 -15.82 -3.81
CA ASN A 146 3.43 -15.25 -4.93
C ASN A 146 4.25 -16.30 -5.66
N GLU A 147 4.70 -17.36 -4.98
CA GLU A 147 5.34 -18.51 -5.63
C GLU A 147 4.38 -19.20 -6.60
N LYS A 148 3.16 -19.54 -6.15
CA LYS A 148 2.12 -20.06 -7.05
C LYS A 148 1.91 -19.13 -8.24
N ARG A 149 1.78 -17.83 -8.01
CA ARG A 149 1.57 -16.85 -9.09
C ARG A 149 2.77 -16.81 -10.06
N ALA A 150 3.99 -16.94 -9.54
CA ALA A 150 5.19 -17.01 -10.37
C ALA A 150 5.18 -18.28 -11.24
N LEU A 151 4.79 -19.43 -10.68
CA LEU A 151 4.63 -20.67 -11.47
C LEU A 151 3.52 -20.54 -12.54
N ASP A 152 2.38 -19.90 -12.21
CA ASP A 152 1.33 -19.60 -13.20
C ASP A 152 1.90 -18.78 -14.39
N VAL A 153 2.74 -17.78 -14.09
CA VAL A 153 3.34 -16.92 -15.10
C VAL A 153 4.40 -17.66 -15.92
N LEU A 154 5.24 -18.49 -15.28
CA LEU A 154 6.23 -19.31 -15.98
C LEU A 154 5.57 -20.35 -16.90
N GLU A 155 4.46 -20.93 -16.47
CA GLU A 155 3.67 -21.86 -17.27
C GLU A 155 2.99 -21.15 -18.45
N ALA A 156 2.34 -20.01 -18.19
CA ALA A 156 1.74 -19.19 -19.27
C ALA A 156 2.77 -18.70 -20.29
N ALA A 157 4.02 -18.50 -19.86
CA ALA A 157 5.15 -18.18 -20.72
C ALA A 157 5.72 -19.41 -21.47
N GLY A 158 5.22 -20.62 -21.21
CA GLY A 158 5.65 -21.87 -21.84
C GLY A 158 6.99 -22.41 -21.35
N LEU A 159 7.47 -21.97 -20.19
CA LEU A 159 8.80 -22.35 -19.68
C LEU A 159 8.75 -23.63 -18.84
N ILE A 160 7.65 -23.87 -18.11
CA ILE A 160 7.44 -25.04 -17.25
C ILE A 160 5.99 -25.52 -17.34
N LYS A 161 5.69 -26.67 -16.71
CA LYS A 161 4.35 -27.02 -16.20
C LYS A 161 4.48 -27.50 -14.77
N TYR A 162 3.40 -27.36 -13.99
CA TYR A 162 3.37 -27.80 -12.60
C TYR A 162 2.07 -28.59 -12.30
N ASN A 163 2.03 -29.26 -11.15
CA ASN A 163 0.87 -30.03 -10.70
C ASN A 163 -0.26 -29.11 -10.20
N HIS A 164 -1.36 -28.98 -10.95
CA HIS A 164 -2.51 -28.15 -10.61
C HIS A 164 -3.39 -28.71 -9.48
N ASP A 165 -3.20 -29.98 -9.06
CA ASP A 165 -3.92 -30.57 -7.92
C ASP A 165 -3.41 -30.00 -6.59
N VAL A 166 -2.21 -29.41 -6.57
CA VAL A 166 -1.63 -28.75 -5.41
C VAL A 166 -2.18 -27.32 -5.32
N LYS A 167 -2.85 -27.01 -4.22
CA LYS A 167 -3.51 -25.70 -4.05
C LYS A 167 -2.53 -24.51 -3.99
N LEU A 168 -1.39 -24.70 -3.33
CA LEU A 168 -0.30 -23.74 -3.20
C LEU A 168 0.98 -24.44 -3.63
N PRO A 169 1.22 -24.61 -4.95
CA PRO A 169 2.38 -25.30 -5.49
C PRO A 169 3.66 -24.50 -5.24
N SER A 170 4.74 -25.21 -5.13
CA SER A 170 6.11 -24.73 -5.06
C SER A 170 6.94 -25.23 -6.25
N ALA A 171 8.22 -24.83 -6.32
CA ALA A 171 9.13 -25.34 -7.33
C ALA A 171 9.23 -26.87 -7.36
N GLN A 172 8.93 -27.56 -6.24
CA GLN A 172 8.93 -29.03 -6.12
C GLN A 172 7.77 -29.69 -6.88
N ASP A 173 6.72 -28.94 -7.18
CA ASP A 173 5.53 -29.41 -7.87
C ASP A 173 5.61 -29.27 -9.40
N ILE A 174 6.76 -28.86 -9.94
CA ILE A 174 7.00 -28.74 -11.39
C ILE A 174 7.04 -30.15 -11.99
N THR A 175 6.22 -30.37 -13.03
CA THR A 175 6.07 -31.64 -13.73
C THR A 175 6.74 -31.68 -15.09
N GLU A 176 6.95 -30.51 -15.73
CA GLU A 176 7.64 -30.38 -17.02
C GLU A 176 8.58 -29.16 -16.98
N ASN A 177 9.85 -29.37 -17.35
CA ASN A 177 10.89 -28.34 -17.40
C ASN A 177 11.85 -28.67 -18.54
N LYS A 178 11.45 -28.35 -19.79
CA LYS A 178 12.18 -28.79 -21.00
C LYS A 178 13.60 -28.23 -21.13
N LYS A 179 13.87 -27.08 -20.52
CA LYS A 179 15.20 -26.47 -20.52
C LYS A 179 15.99 -26.73 -19.25
N ASP A 180 15.51 -27.59 -18.35
CA ASP A 180 16.17 -27.93 -17.07
C ASP A 180 16.46 -26.68 -16.20
N PHE A 181 15.58 -25.68 -16.20
CA PHE A 181 15.76 -24.45 -15.42
C PHE A 181 15.92 -24.77 -13.92
N LYS A 182 16.85 -24.10 -13.28
CA LYS A 182 17.01 -24.11 -11.82
C LYS A 182 16.09 -23.04 -11.23
N ILE A 183 15.00 -23.46 -10.61
CA ILE A 183 14.08 -22.51 -9.96
C ILE A 183 14.65 -22.21 -8.57
N LYS A 184 14.98 -20.92 -8.33
CA LYS A 184 15.54 -20.43 -7.08
C LYS A 184 14.52 -19.57 -6.36
N GLU A 185 14.05 -20.04 -5.22
CA GLU A 185 13.10 -19.35 -4.36
C GLU A 185 13.84 -18.32 -3.46
N VAL A 186 13.35 -17.07 -3.44
CA VAL A 186 13.90 -15.99 -2.60
C VAL A 186 12.76 -15.17 -1.99
N ALA A 187 13.02 -14.41 -0.94
CA ALA A 187 12.06 -13.44 -0.44
C ALA A 187 11.68 -12.43 -1.55
N SER A 188 10.42 -12.04 -1.63
CA SER A 188 9.90 -11.21 -2.73
C SER A 188 10.66 -9.90 -2.93
N ASP A 189 11.14 -9.28 -1.85
CA ASP A 189 11.98 -8.07 -1.86
C ASP A 189 13.39 -8.30 -2.42
N GLN A 190 13.84 -9.57 -2.52
CA GLN A 190 15.14 -9.94 -3.06
C GLN A 190 15.09 -10.28 -4.56
N ALA A 191 13.90 -10.50 -5.12
CA ALA A 191 13.75 -11.01 -6.48
C ALA A 191 14.37 -10.07 -7.54
N ALA A 192 14.17 -8.76 -7.42
CA ALA A 192 14.74 -7.78 -8.36
C ALA A 192 16.28 -7.73 -8.28
N SER A 193 16.85 -7.78 -7.09
CA SER A 193 18.32 -7.75 -6.90
C SER A 193 18.99 -9.04 -7.38
N ALA A 194 18.27 -10.16 -7.35
CA ALA A 194 18.77 -11.47 -7.77
C ALA A 194 19.01 -11.56 -9.30
N LEU A 195 18.43 -10.65 -10.11
CA LEU A 195 18.69 -10.55 -11.57
C LEU A 195 20.17 -10.44 -11.91
N LYS A 196 20.98 -9.83 -11.03
CA LYS A 196 22.43 -9.69 -11.24
C LYS A 196 23.16 -11.04 -11.30
N SER A 197 22.58 -12.11 -10.79
CA SER A 197 23.18 -13.44 -10.69
C SER A 197 22.30 -14.56 -11.22
N ALA A 198 21.20 -14.24 -11.87
CA ALA A 198 20.25 -15.17 -12.45
C ALA A 198 20.01 -14.85 -13.94
N ASP A 199 19.52 -15.83 -14.69
CA ASP A 199 19.16 -15.64 -16.09
C ASP A 199 17.82 -14.91 -16.24
N ALA A 200 16.89 -15.13 -15.30
CA ALA A 200 15.62 -14.41 -15.22
C ALA A 200 15.10 -14.36 -13.78
N ALA A 201 14.15 -13.47 -13.53
CA ALA A 201 13.40 -13.43 -12.27
C ALA A 201 11.94 -13.04 -12.52
N VAL A 202 11.03 -13.66 -11.78
CA VAL A 202 9.64 -13.21 -11.65
C VAL A 202 9.59 -12.21 -10.51
N VAL A 203 9.23 -10.95 -10.82
CA VAL A 203 9.30 -9.85 -9.85
C VAL A 203 7.93 -9.21 -9.65
N ASN A 204 7.53 -9.05 -8.39
CA ASN A 204 6.34 -8.29 -8.03
C ASN A 204 6.49 -6.83 -8.44
N THR A 205 5.41 -6.24 -8.97
CA THR A 205 5.46 -4.94 -9.66
C THR A 205 5.96 -3.80 -8.78
N ASN A 206 5.56 -3.72 -7.51
CA ASN A 206 6.07 -2.69 -6.60
C ASN A 206 7.60 -2.79 -6.42
N TYR A 207 8.16 -4.00 -6.24
CA TYR A 207 9.61 -4.20 -6.14
C TYR A 207 10.33 -3.96 -7.47
N ALA A 208 9.67 -4.24 -8.60
CA ALA A 208 10.23 -3.88 -9.91
C ALA A 208 10.30 -2.35 -10.07
N LEU A 209 9.26 -1.61 -9.70
CA LEU A 209 9.22 -0.15 -9.73
C LEU A 209 10.24 0.47 -8.77
N ASP A 210 10.34 -0.04 -7.54
CA ASP A 210 11.31 0.42 -6.53
C ASP A 210 12.76 0.19 -6.99
N ALA A 211 13.02 -0.94 -7.67
CA ALA A 211 14.31 -1.26 -8.28
C ALA A 211 14.54 -0.53 -9.61
N LYS A 212 13.57 0.28 -10.09
CA LYS A 212 13.62 1.01 -11.37
C LYS A 212 13.81 0.10 -12.58
N LEU A 213 13.27 -1.12 -12.52
CA LEU A 213 13.24 -1.99 -13.69
C LEU A 213 12.30 -1.38 -14.75
N ASP A 214 12.74 -1.43 -15.99
CA ASP A 214 11.95 -0.96 -17.12
C ASP A 214 10.82 -1.97 -17.41
N ILE A 215 9.57 -1.57 -17.13
CA ILE A 215 8.40 -2.43 -17.29
C ILE A 215 8.14 -2.85 -18.74
N ASP A 216 8.65 -2.07 -19.72
CA ASP A 216 8.48 -2.34 -21.15
C ASP A 216 9.55 -3.30 -21.70
N LYS A 217 10.61 -3.57 -20.90
CA LYS A 217 11.67 -4.53 -21.22
C LYS A 217 11.50 -5.90 -20.58
N ALA A 218 10.37 -6.15 -19.96
CA ALA A 218 10.07 -7.48 -19.42
C ALA A 218 10.00 -8.52 -20.55
N LEU A 219 10.58 -9.71 -20.32
CA LEU A 219 10.51 -10.83 -21.26
C LEU A 219 9.09 -11.37 -21.42
N TYR A 220 8.28 -11.26 -20.35
CA TYR A 220 6.88 -11.66 -20.32
C TYR A 220 6.09 -10.84 -19.30
N VAL A 221 4.86 -10.53 -19.65
CA VAL A 221 3.91 -9.81 -18.79
C VAL A 221 2.71 -10.70 -18.53
N GLU A 222 2.34 -10.87 -17.27
CA GLU A 222 1.14 -11.61 -16.85
C GLU A 222 -0.12 -11.03 -17.52
N PRO A 223 -0.93 -11.83 -18.23
CA PRO A 223 -2.19 -11.35 -18.81
C PRO A 223 -3.21 -11.03 -17.72
N VAL A 224 -3.83 -9.86 -17.77
CA VAL A 224 -4.89 -9.47 -16.82
C VAL A 224 -6.25 -9.96 -17.32
N ASN A 225 -6.83 -10.94 -16.62
CA ASN A 225 -8.10 -11.58 -16.97
C ASN A 225 -8.84 -12.07 -15.71
N LYS A 226 -9.91 -12.89 -15.86
CA LYS A 226 -10.69 -13.42 -14.74
C LYS A 226 -9.88 -14.19 -13.70
N ALA A 227 -8.80 -14.84 -14.09
CA ALA A 227 -7.93 -15.59 -13.18
C ALA A 227 -7.22 -14.65 -12.17
N ASN A 228 -7.05 -13.38 -12.51
CA ASN A 228 -6.39 -12.40 -11.65
C ASN A 228 -7.28 -11.84 -10.54
N LYS A 229 -8.53 -12.29 -10.37
CA LYS A 229 -9.42 -11.81 -9.28
C LYS A 229 -8.76 -11.89 -7.91
N GLY A 230 -8.06 -13.00 -7.64
CA GLY A 230 -7.33 -13.20 -6.39
C GLY A 230 -6.09 -12.32 -6.25
N TYR A 231 -5.63 -11.71 -7.34
CA TYR A 231 -4.45 -10.83 -7.36
C TYR A 231 -4.80 -9.33 -7.36
N ILE A 232 -6.09 -8.99 -7.16
CA ILE A 232 -6.49 -7.62 -6.84
C ILE A 232 -5.94 -7.26 -5.46
N ASN A 233 -5.28 -6.12 -5.37
CA ASN A 233 -4.78 -5.56 -4.12
C ASN A 233 -5.91 -4.94 -3.29
N ILE A 234 -5.73 -4.91 -1.97
CA ILE A 234 -6.74 -4.45 -1.03
C ILE A 234 -6.17 -3.50 0.03
N ILE A 235 -7.07 -2.72 0.59
CA ILE A 235 -6.87 -2.05 1.88
C ILE A 235 -7.39 -3.01 2.95
N ALA A 236 -6.54 -3.34 3.92
CA ALA A 236 -6.90 -4.19 5.05
C ALA A 236 -6.91 -3.43 6.37
N ALA A 237 -7.76 -3.91 7.29
CA ALA A 237 -7.92 -3.40 8.65
C ALA A 237 -7.92 -4.55 9.66
N ARG A 238 -7.87 -4.25 10.95
CA ARG A 238 -8.14 -5.23 12.01
C ARG A 238 -9.62 -5.63 11.99
N LYS A 239 -9.89 -6.92 12.16
CA LYS A 239 -11.25 -7.43 12.35
C LYS A 239 -11.93 -6.73 13.53
N GLY A 240 -13.19 -6.37 13.37
CA GLY A 240 -13.97 -5.58 14.34
C GLY A 240 -13.84 -4.05 14.16
N THR A 241 -12.93 -3.57 13.32
CA THR A 241 -12.78 -2.13 13.03
C THR A 241 -13.26 -1.72 11.63
N GLN A 242 -13.64 -2.66 10.78
CA GLN A 242 -14.03 -2.44 9.38
C GLN A 242 -15.20 -1.45 9.19
N ASN A 243 -16.04 -1.30 10.22
CA ASN A 243 -17.20 -0.41 10.17
C ASN A 243 -16.90 1.02 10.63
N LYS A 244 -15.67 1.33 11.06
CA LYS A 244 -15.29 2.68 11.41
C LYS A 244 -15.55 3.64 10.25
N LYS A 245 -16.30 4.72 10.50
CA LYS A 245 -16.62 5.75 9.49
C LYS A 245 -15.37 6.29 8.82
N ILE A 246 -14.31 6.54 9.61
CA ILE A 246 -13.04 7.08 9.12
C ILE A 246 -12.36 6.14 8.11
N TYR A 247 -12.39 4.81 8.30
CA TYR A 247 -11.80 3.85 7.36
C TYR A 247 -12.59 3.79 6.06
N LYS A 248 -13.94 3.82 6.15
CA LYS A 248 -14.80 3.92 4.96
C LYS A 248 -14.54 5.22 4.17
N GLN A 249 -14.23 6.31 4.85
CA GLN A 249 -13.89 7.59 4.21
C GLN A 249 -12.52 7.53 3.52
N VAL A 250 -11.50 6.89 4.13
CA VAL A 250 -10.20 6.65 3.48
C VAL A 250 -10.37 5.81 2.21
N VAL A 251 -11.15 4.73 2.27
CA VAL A 251 -11.47 3.91 1.08
C VAL A 251 -12.17 4.75 0.01
N LYS A 252 -13.13 5.60 0.37
CA LYS A 252 -13.82 6.49 -0.58
C LYS A 252 -12.86 7.53 -1.19
N ALA A 253 -11.93 8.08 -0.42
CA ALA A 253 -10.91 9.00 -0.93
C ALA A 253 -9.96 8.31 -1.92
N TYR A 254 -9.67 7.02 -1.71
CA TYR A 254 -8.87 6.22 -2.64
C TYR A 254 -9.65 5.87 -3.92
N GLN A 255 -10.89 5.40 -3.80
CA GLN A 255 -11.71 4.85 -4.90
C GLN A 255 -12.44 5.93 -5.69
N THR A 256 -11.72 6.90 -6.25
CA THR A 256 -12.27 7.99 -7.06
C THR A 256 -11.82 7.91 -8.53
N GLU A 257 -12.58 8.47 -9.45
CA GLU A 257 -12.16 8.61 -10.85
C GLU A 257 -10.89 9.45 -10.98
N SER A 258 -10.72 10.43 -10.10
CA SER A 258 -9.51 11.25 -10.04
C SER A 258 -8.28 10.44 -9.64
N THR A 259 -8.40 9.58 -8.64
CA THR A 259 -7.33 8.64 -8.24
C THR A 259 -7.00 7.67 -9.38
N LYS A 260 -8.01 7.13 -10.06
CA LYS A 260 -7.84 6.26 -11.23
C LYS A 260 -7.04 6.94 -12.34
N LYS A 261 -7.38 8.19 -12.66
CA LYS A 261 -6.66 8.99 -13.66
C LYS A 261 -5.20 9.24 -13.22
N HIS A 262 -4.99 9.57 -11.95
CA HIS A 262 -3.67 9.83 -11.41
C HIS A 262 -2.80 8.56 -11.39
N MET A 263 -3.36 7.42 -10.99
CA MET A 263 -2.71 6.11 -11.07
C MET A 263 -2.23 5.80 -12.51
N LYS A 264 -3.11 6.00 -13.50
CA LYS A 264 -2.73 5.81 -14.91
C LYS A 264 -1.59 6.73 -15.36
N GLN A 265 -1.54 7.96 -14.86
CA GLN A 265 -0.45 8.90 -15.16
C GLN A 265 0.88 8.49 -14.54
N LEU A 266 0.85 7.95 -13.30
CA LEU A 266 2.05 7.55 -12.58
C LEU A 266 2.63 6.23 -13.08
N TYR A 267 1.77 5.24 -13.34
CA TYR A 267 2.19 3.84 -13.50
C TYR A 267 1.84 3.23 -14.87
N GLY A 268 1.06 3.93 -15.70
CA GLY A 268 0.68 3.42 -17.01
C GLY A 268 -0.05 2.08 -16.94
N SER A 269 0.58 1.02 -17.51
CA SER A 269 0.07 -0.35 -17.49
C SER A 269 0.57 -1.19 -16.30
N ALA A 270 1.46 -0.63 -15.45
CA ALA A 270 1.98 -1.36 -14.31
C ALA A 270 0.92 -1.53 -13.20
N GLU A 271 0.02 -0.55 -13.06
CA GLU A 271 -1.06 -0.58 -12.09
C GLU A 271 -2.40 -0.21 -12.73
N ILE A 272 -3.39 -1.06 -12.53
CA ILE A 272 -4.72 -0.91 -13.12
C ILE A 272 -5.75 -0.84 -11.99
N ALA A 273 -6.47 0.27 -11.87
CA ALA A 273 -7.51 0.42 -10.86
C ALA A 273 -8.52 -0.72 -10.92
N ALA A 274 -8.84 -1.34 -9.78
CA ALA A 274 -9.56 -2.61 -9.75
C ALA A 274 -10.78 -2.64 -8.83
N TRP A 275 -11.19 -1.52 -8.25
CA TRP A 275 -12.38 -1.49 -7.38
C TRP A 275 -13.71 -1.64 -8.14
N ASP A 276 -13.73 -1.30 -9.41
CA ASP A 276 -14.89 -1.43 -10.31
C ASP A 276 -14.58 -2.18 -11.61
N ILE A 277 -13.41 -2.83 -11.68
CA ILE A 277 -12.96 -3.56 -12.87
C ILE A 277 -13.84 -4.79 -13.15
N LYS A 278 -14.23 -4.95 -14.41
CA LYS A 278 -14.85 -6.17 -14.93
C LYS A 278 -13.79 -6.99 -15.67
N LEU A 279 -13.11 -7.88 -14.95
CA LEU A 279 -12.16 -8.81 -15.56
C LEU A 279 -12.90 -9.77 -16.49
N LYS A 280 -12.48 -9.83 -17.76
CA LYS A 280 -13.09 -10.65 -18.83
C LYS A 280 -12.47 -12.03 -18.89
#